data_4b715b3cee41c22ac0738573dc26772c
#
_entry.id   4b715b3cee41c22ac0738573dc26772c
#
_cell.length_a   1.000
_cell.length_b   1.000
_cell.length_c   1.000
_cell.angle_alpha   90.00
_cell.angle_beta   90.00
_cell.angle_gamma   90.00
#
_symmetry.space_group_name_H-M   'P 1'
#
loop_
_entity.id
_entity.type
_entity.pdbx_description
1 polymer ?
#
loop_
_entity_poly.entity_id
_entity_poly.type
_entity_poly.pdbx_seq_one_letter_code
_entity_poly.pdbx_strand_id
1 'polypeptide(L)'
;MHIYLDFETGSDVDLMVEGRARYMHHPSTYVQICSFQIDDEPMITETVHTGFQSFAKAISEYVITKQAKIVAFNAQFEMDVIHYILGLDVTPHDFIDVQAVCGRYGLPQSLEKATAVMCPQQVKDSAGSSLIKHFCTVPKHLASTILTGPQWDRYVMYNMHDVTSTKALLAALPSSSLSKREQAIWNLTVILTRQGFPWRLMKQPRSLK
;
A
#
# COMPACT_ATOMS: atom_id res chain seq x y z
N MET A 1 18.28 -4.40 3.05
CA MET A 1 17.52 -3.48 3.91
C MET A 1 16.08 -3.44 3.40
N HIS A 2 15.11 -3.44 4.31
CA HIS A 2 13.68 -3.37 4.01
C HIS A 2 13.06 -2.15 4.66
N ILE A 3 12.12 -1.50 3.98
CA ILE A 3 11.25 -0.47 4.52
C ILE A 3 9.83 -1.04 4.49
N TYR A 4 9.35 -1.51 5.63
CA TYR A 4 7.97 -1.98 5.80
C TYR A 4 7.06 -0.77 5.87
N LEU A 5 5.96 -0.79 5.12
CA LEU A 5 5.14 0.40 4.88
C LEU A 5 3.66 0.06 4.82
N ASP A 6 2.84 0.97 5.32
CA ASP A 6 1.40 1.01 5.09
C ASP A 6 0.89 2.46 5.06
N PHE A 7 -0.05 2.76 4.14
CA PHE A 7 -0.70 4.06 4.03
C PHE A 7 -2.19 3.98 4.31
N GLU A 8 -2.70 5.03 4.93
CA GLU A 8 -4.13 5.33 4.91
C GLU A 8 -4.39 6.61 4.12
N THR A 9 -5.44 6.59 3.32
CA THR A 9 -5.76 7.69 2.41
C THR A 9 -7.20 8.14 2.54
N GLY A 10 -7.46 9.41 2.23
CA GLY A 10 -8.82 9.97 2.14
C GLY A 10 -9.09 10.53 0.76
N SER A 11 -10.37 10.52 0.35
CA SER A 11 -10.81 11.06 -0.95
C SER A 11 -12.31 11.37 -0.93
N ASP A 12 -12.75 12.27 -1.80
CA ASP A 12 -14.17 12.49 -2.09
C ASP A 12 -14.77 11.41 -2.99
N VAL A 13 -13.94 10.54 -3.57
CA VAL A 13 -14.38 9.44 -4.42
C VAL A 13 -14.20 8.09 -3.72
N ASP A 14 -15.14 7.19 -3.94
CA ASP A 14 -15.10 5.84 -3.37
C ASP A 14 -14.19 4.94 -4.21
N LEU A 15 -13.13 4.42 -3.58
CA LEU A 15 -12.17 3.50 -4.21
C LEU A 15 -12.84 2.25 -4.78
N MET A 16 -13.85 1.70 -4.11
CA MET A 16 -14.51 0.47 -4.51
C MET A 16 -15.45 0.68 -5.71
N VAL A 17 -16.00 1.88 -5.85
CA VAL A 17 -16.92 2.26 -6.95
C VAL A 17 -16.12 2.71 -8.18
N GLU A 18 -15.16 3.61 -7.98
CA GLU A 18 -14.45 4.29 -9.07
C GLU A 18 -13.20 3.54 -9.54
N GLY A 19 -12.71 2.62 -8.72
CA GLY A 19 -11.49 1.87 -8.98
C GLY A 19 -10.21 2.67 -8.70
N ARG A 20 -9.12 1.94 -8.52
CA ARG A 20 -7.84 2.48 -8.05
C ARG A 20 -7.28 3.60 -8.95
N ALA A 21 -7.32 3.43 -10.27
CA ALA A 21 -6.76 4.41 -11.19
C ALA A 21 -7.43 5.78 -11.06
N ARG A 22 -8.78 5.83 -11.01
CA ARG A 22 -9.52 7.08 -10.84
C ARG A 22 -9.33 7.67 -9.46
N TYR A 23 -9.31 6.82 -8.43
CA TYR A 23 -9.04 7.24 -7.05
C TYR A 23 -7.67 7.93 -6.94
N MET A 24 -6.60 7.32 -7.42
CA MET A 24 -5.23 7.86 -7.31
C MET A 24 -5.01 9.16 -8.09
N HIS A 25 -5.74 9.37 -9.18
CA HIS A 25 -5.63 10.60 -9.98
C HIS A 25 -6.64 11.68 -9.57
N HIS A 26 -7.52 11.39 -8.60
CA HIS A 26 -8.50 12.38 -8.18
C HIS A 26 -7.84 13.47 -7.31
N PRO A 27 -8.07 14.76 -7.57
CA PRO A 27 -7.39 15.85 -6.87
C PRO A 27 -7.72 15.94 -5.38
N SER A 28 -8.83 15.33 -4.93
CA SER A 28 -9.18 15.24 -3.52
C SER A 28 -8.45 14.14 -2.77
N THR A 29 -7.80 13.19 -3.47
CA THR A 29 -7.11 12.09 -2.80
C THR A 29 -5.83 12.57 -2.14
N TYR A 30 -5.64 12.19 -0.88
CA TYR A 30 -4.50 12.59 -0.08
C TYR A 30 -4.11 11.51 0.93
N VAL A 31 -2.86 11.54 1.37
CA VAL A 31 -2.38 10.64 2.44
C VAL A 31 -2.84 11.21 3.78
N GLN A 32 -3.43 10.35 4.60
CA GLN A 32 -3.82 10.65 5.98
C GLN A 32 -2.76 10.19 6.98
N ILE A 33 -2.27 8.96 6.81
CA ILE A 33 -1.30 8.30 7.69
C ILE A 33 -0.27 7.58 6.82
N CYS A 34 0.99 7.65 7.22
CA CYS A 34 2.09 6.85 6.70
C CYS A 34 2.84 6.27 7.89
N SER A 35 2.74 4.96 8.12
CA SER A 35 3.60 4.27 9.07
C SER A 35 4.63 3.45 8.32
N PHE A 36 5.90 3.55 8.73
CA PHE A 36 6.96 2.76 8.15
C PHE A 36 8.03 2.37 9.18
N GLN A 37 8.70 1.26 8.90
CA GLN A 37 9.79 0.75 9.72
C GLN A 37 10.94 0.30 8.84
N ILE A 38 12.15 0.76 9.12
CA ILE A 38 13.37 0.35 8.42
C ILE A 38 14.00 -0.82 9.20
N ASP A 39 14.03 -1.99 8.60
CA ASP A 39 14.46 -3.24 9.25
C ASP A 39 13.93 -3.36 10.69
N ASP A 40 14.78 -3.29 11.71
CA ASP A 40 14.43 -3.39 13.13
C ASP A 40 14.50 -2.04 13.87
N GLU A 41 14.64 -0.94 13.14
CA GLU A 41 14.61 0.40 13.73
C GLU A 41 13.23 0.73 14.31
N PRO A 42 13.11 1.75 15.17
CA PRO A 42 11.80 2.18 15.67
C PRO A 42 10.84 2.55 14.55
N MET A 43 9.55 2.20 14.75
CA MET A 43 8.48 2.60 13.85
C MET A 43 8.37 4.12 13.78
N ILE A 44 8.27 4.65 12.58
CA ILE A 44 7.97 6.07 12.34
C ILE A 44 6.56 6.16 11.79
N THR A 45 5.76 7.04 12.36
CA THR A 45 4.41 7.33 11.88
C THR A 45 4.26 8.82 11.64
N GLU A 46 3.96 9.17 10.40
CA GLU A 46 3.67 10.53 9.96
C GLU A 46 2.20 10.61 9.53
N THR A 47 1.60 11.77 9.78
CA THR A 47 0.19 12.01 9.47
C THR A 47 0.03 13.28 8.63
N VAL A 48 -1.17 13.51 8.12
CA VAL A 48 -1.51 14.76 7.42
C VAL A 48 -1.19 16.02 8.26
N HIS A 49 -1.12 15.89 9.59
CA HIS A 49 -0.79 17.00 10.49
C HIS A 49 0.71 17.27 10.63
N THR A 50 1.55 16.24 10.48
CA THR A 50 3.01 16.33 10.63
C THR A 50 3.73 16.47 9.28
N GLY A 51 3.06 16.10 8.19
CA GLY A 51 3.66 15.93 6.86
C GLY A 51 4.42 14.62 6.75
N PHE A 52 5.05 14.37 5.60
CA PHE A 52 5.64 13.06 5.23
C PHE A 52 7.13 13.20 4.88
N GLN A 53 7.85 14.06 5.60
CA GLN A 53 9.24 14.39 5.29
C GLN A 53 10.22 13.26 5.62
N SER A 54 10.01 12.55 6.75
CA SER A 54 10.89 11.44 7.14
C SER A 54 10.74 10.27 6.16
N PHE A 55 9.51 10.00 5.71
CA PHE A 55 9.27 8.99 4.68
C PHE A 55 9.91 9.38 3.34
N ALA A 56 9.70 10.61 2.86
CA ALA A 56 10.29 11.09 1.62
C ALA A 56 11.83 11.03 1.66
N LYS A 57 12.43 11.36 2.80
CA LYS A 57 13.87 11.22 3.03
C LYS A 57 14.32 9.75 2.95
N ALA A 58 13.61 8.83 3.62
CA ALA A 58 13.95 7.42 3.59
C ALA A 58 13.87 6.83 2.16
N ILE A 59 12.84 7.20 1.38
CA ILE A 59 12.74 6.81 -0.03
C ILE A 59 13.93 7.32 -0.85
N SER A 60 14.27 8.60 -0.70
CA SER A 60 15.38 9.21 -1.44
C SER A 60 16.74 8.62 -1.07
N GLU A 61 16.99 8.38 0.22
CA GLU A 61 18.28 7.87 0.69
C GLU A 61 18.47 6.37 0.38
N TYR A 62 17.42 5.56 0.54
CA TYR A 62 17.60 4.11 0.55
C TYR A 62 16.98 3.39 -0.65
N VAL A 63 15.85 3.86 -1.17
CA VAL A 63 15.17 3.18 -2.27
C VAL A 63 15.71 3.64 -3.61
N ILE A 64 15.81 4.94 -3.84
CA ILE A 64 16.32 5.49 -5.10
C ILE A 64 17.79 5.08 -5.31
N THR A 65 18.59 5.01 -4.25
CA THR A 65 19.99 4.51 -4.29
C THR A 65 20.10 2.98 -4.38
N LYS A 66 18.96 2.26 -4.42
CA LYS A 66 18.89 0.78 -4.51
C LYS A 66 19.48 0.03 -3.31
N GLN A 67 19.55 0.66 -2.15
CA GLN A 67 20.02 0.04 -0.91
C GLN A 67 18.90 -0.69 -0.16
N ALA A 68 17.63 -0.30 -0.37
CA ALA A 68 16.46 -0.91 0.26
C ALA A 68 15.39 -1.32 -0.74
N LYS A 69 14.51 -2.21 -0.28
CA LYS A 69 13.22 -2.55 -0.90
C LYS A 69 12.09 -2.07 -0.01
N ILE A 70 11.02 -1.58 -0.61
CA ILE A 70 9.76 -1.31 0.08
C ILE A 70 9.01 -2.63 0.20
N VAL A 71 8.51 -2.93 1.39
CA VAL A 71 7.74 -4.13 1.71
C VAL A 71 6.34 -3.71 2.14
N ALA A 72 5.33 -4.12 1.40
CA ALA A 72 3.95 -3.80 1.71
C ALA A 72 3.01 -4.98 1.39
N PHE A 73 1.83 -4.99 2.00
CA PHE A 73 0.77 -5.94 1.64
C PHE A 73 -0.15 -5.29 0.60
N ASN A 74 -0.27 -5.88 -0.61
CA ASN A 74 -0.89 -5.25 -1.78
C ASN A 74 -0.11 -4.01 -2.29
N ALA A 75 1.20 -4.17 -2.43
CA ALA A 75 2.17 -3.11 -2.71
C ALA A 75 1.88 -2.22 -3.93
N GLN A 76 0.96 -2.63 -4.82
CA GLN A 76 0.51 -1.79 -5.93
C GLN A 76 -0.21 -0.53 -5.46
N PHE A 77 -0.93 -0.59 -4.33
CA PHE A 77 -1.60 0.58 -3.77
C PHE A 77 -0.57 1.58 -3.23
N GLU A 78 0.36 1.12 -2.41
CA GLU A 78 1.44 1.93 -1.82
C GLU A 78 2.31 2.57 -2.90
N MET A 79 2.63 1.82 -3.95
CA MET A 79 3.40 2.33 -5.08
C MET A 79 2.66 3.47 -5.79
N ASP A 80 1.35 3.35 -5.98
CA ASP A 80 0.54 4.39 -6.62
C ASP A 80 0.43 5.64 -5.71
N VAL A 81 0.29 5.46 -4.38
CA VAL A 81 0.34 6.57 -3.40
C VAL A 81 1.66 7.31 -3.47
N ILE A 82 2.79 6.58 -3.43
CA ILE A 82 4.13 7.17 -3.50
C ILE A 82 4.33 7.97 -4.79
N HIS A 83 3.89 7.40 -5.92
CA HIS A 83 4.10 8.00 -7.22
C HIS A 83 3.14 9.17 -7.50
N TYR A 84 1.83 8.95 -7.37
CA TYR A 84 0.81 9.94 -7.81
C TYR A 84 0.50 10.98 -6.75
N ILE A 85 0.56 10.64 -5.47
CA ILE A 85 0.16 11.56 -4.40
C ILE A 85 1.37 12.24 -3.77
N LEU A 86 2.45 11.49 -3.51
CA LEU A 86 3.67 12.04 -2.91
C LEU A 86 4.69 12.53 -3.94
N GLY A 87 4.51 12.20 -5.24
CA GLY A 87 5.39 12.66 -6.32
C GLY A 87 6.81 12.10 -6.28
N LEU A 88 7.01 10.93 -5.65
CA LEU A 88 8.31 10.28 -5.55
C LEU A 88 8.47 9.20 -6.63
N ASP A 89 9.67 9.08 -7.18
CA ASP A 89 9.94 8.14 -8.27
C ASP A 89 10.31 6.76 -7.73
N VAL A 90 9.38 5.82 -7.91
CA VAL A 90 9.54 4.40 -7.55
C VAL A 90 9.06 3.51 -8.68
N THR A 91 9.69 2.34 -8.80
CA THR A 91 9.39 1.35 -9.83
C THR A 91 8.92 0.04 -9.21
N PRO A 92 8.26 -0.87 -9.95
CA PRO A 92 7.88 -2.18 -9.43
C PRO A 92 9.07 -2.99 -8.89
N HIS A 93 10.28 -2.73 -9.40
CA HIS A 93 11.50 -3.39 -8.91
C HIS A 93 11.89 -2.99 -7.50
N ASP A 94 11.37 -1.88 -6.99
CA ASP A 94 11.71 -1.39 -5.65
C ASP A 94 10.85 -2.03 -4.56
N PHE A 95 9.88 -2.89 -4.93
CA PHE A 95 8.90 -3.47 -4.01
C PHE A 95 9.05 -4.98 -3.82
N ILE A 96 8.65 -5.42 -2.62
CA ILE A 96 8.26 -6.77 -2.29
C ILE A 96 6.77 -6.72 -1.92
N ASP A 97 5.92 -7.34 -2.72
CA ASP A 97 4.49 -7.47 -2.43
C ASP A 97 4.22 -8.73 -1.63
N VAL A 98 3.96 -8.56 -0.32
CA VAL A 98 3.71 -9.69 0.59
C VAL A 98 2.44 -10.45 0.22
N GLN A 99 1.42 -9.76 -0.34
CA GLN A 99 0.22 -10.42 -0.84
C GLN A 99 0.55 -11.37 -2.01
N ALA A 100 1.39 -10.94 -2.94
CA ALA A 100 1.83 -11.79 -4.05
C ALA A 100 2.67 -12.98 -3.56
N VAL A 101 3.55 -12.77 -2.55
CA VAL A 101 4.30 -13.87 -1.93
C VAL A 101 3.36 -14.84 -1.21
N CYS A 102 2.35 -14.36 -0.50
CA CYS A 102 1.29 -15.20 0.09
C CYS A 102 0.56 -16.04 -0.97
N GLY A 103 0.23 -15.43 -2.11
CA GLY A 103 -0.41 -16.12 -3.24
C GLY A 103 0.40 -17.31 -3.77
N ARG A 104 1.73 -17.21 -3.79
CA ARG A 104 2.63 -18.31 -4.16
C ARG A 104 2.47 -19.53 -3.27
N TYR A 105 2.10 -19.34 -2.01
CA TYR A 105 1.92 -20.41 -1.02
C TYR A 105 0.45 -20.79 -0.81
N GLY A 106 -0.47 -20.29 -1.63
CA GLY A 106 -1.91 -20.57 -1.50
C GLY A 106 -2.54 -19.97 -0.25
N LEU A 107 -1.93 -18.95 0.35
CA LEU A 107 -2.44 -18.28 1.54
C LEU A 107 -3.54 -17.27 1.18
N PRO A 108 -4.40 -16.91 2.15
CA PRO A 108 -5.42 -15.88 1.96
C PRO A 108 -4.84 -14.56 1.44
N GLN A 109 -5.59 -13.86 0.57
CA GLN A 109 -5.19 -12.60 -0.05
C GLN A 109 -5.64 -11.36 0.77
N SER A 110 -5.86 -11.51 2.06
CA SER A 110 -6.12 -10.46 3.03
C SER A 110 -5.07 -10.55 4.13
N LEU A 111 -4.48 -9.43 4.52
CA LEU A 111 -3.44 -9.37 5.56
C LEU A 111 -3.92 -10.03 6.85
N GLU A 112 -5.12 -9.66 7.30
CA GLU A 112 -5.73 -10.23 8.51
C GLU A 112 -5.81 -11.76 8.47
N LYS A 113 -6.35 -12.33 7.35
CA LYS A 113 -6.53 -13.77 7.22
C LYS A 113 -5.20 -14.51 7.04
N ALA A 114 -4.26 -13.94 6.28
CA ALA A 114 -2.94 -14.54 6.10
C ALA A 114 -2.14 -14.53 7.41
N THR A 115 -2.19 -13.43 8.16
CA THR A 115 -1.55 -13.32 9.47
C THR A 115 -2.19 -14.29 10.48
N ALA A 116 -3.51 -14.44 10.49
CA ALA A 116 -4.19 -15.39 11.38
C ALA A 116 -3.75 -16.85 11.12
N VAL A 117 -3.42 -17.19 9.88
CA VAL A 117 -2.91 -18.54 9.52
C VAL A 117 -1.44 -18.71 9.93
N MET A 118 -0.58 -17.73 9.62
CA MET A 118 0.87 -17.85 9.75
C MET A 118 1.41 -17.37 11.09
N CYS A 119 0.74 -16.41 11.72
CA CYS A 119 1.16 -15.71 12.95
C CYS A 119 -0.02 -15.58 13.91
N PRO A 120 -0.62 -16.68 14.42
CA PRO A 120 -1.87 -16.64 15.20
C PRO A 120 -1.76 -15.86 16.52
N GLN A 121 -0.53 -15.61 16.99
CA GLN A 121 -0.26 -14.76 18.17
C GLN A 121 -0.41 -13.25 17.88
N GLN A 122 -0.48 -12.85 16.62
CA GLN A 122 -0.72 -11.49 16.20
C GLN A 122 -2.25 -11.24 16.17
N VAL A 123 -2.80 -10.85 17.31
CA VAL A 123 -4.25 -10.57 17.41
C VAL A 123 -4.53 -9.20 16.79
N LYS A 124 -5.40 -9.18 15.77
CA LYS A 124 -5.84 -7.95 15.11
C LYS A 124 -7.04 -7.33 15.81
N ASP A 125 -7.07 -5.99 15.90
CA ASP A 125 -8.27 -5.26 16.33
C ASP A 125 -9.35 -5.35 15.24
N SER A 126 -10.50 -5.95 15.56
CA SER A 126 -11.62 -6.11 14.65
C SER A 126 -12.30 -4.81 14.20
N ALA A 127 -11.93 -3.67 14.81
CA ALA A 127 -12.50 -2.37 14.48
C ALA A 127 -11.93 -1.70 13.22
N GLY A 128 -10.88 -2.25 12.60
CA GLY A 128 -10.19 -1.63 11.47
C GLY A 128 -11.09 -1.26 10.31
N SER A 129 -11.96 -2.18 9.85
CA SER A 129 -12.84 -1.90 8.70
C SER A 129 -13.85 -0.78 8.94
N SER A 130 -14.29 -0.56 10.19
CA SER A 130 -15.19 0.54 10.54
C SER A 130 -14.46 1.88 10.59
N LEU A 131 -13.20 1.90 11.05
CA LEU A 131 -12.35 3.08 11.08
C LEU A 131 -11.98 3.53 9.66
N ILE A 132 -11.58 2.61 8.79
CA ILE A 132 -11.35 2.89 7.37
C ILE A 132 -12.57 3.55 6.75
N LYS A 133 -13.76 2.94 6.89
CA LYS A 133 -15.02 3.49 6.35
C LYS A 133 -15.33 4.90 6.86
N HIS A 134 -15.00 5.17 8.12
CA HIS A 134 -15.25 6.48 8.74
C HIS A 134 -14.29 7.55 8.22
N PHE A 135 -13.00 7.23 8.12
CA PHE A 135 -11.97 8.23 7.82
C PHE A 135 -11.64 8.36 6.33
N CYS A 136 -11.77 7.30 5.51
CA CYS A 136 -11.39 7.36 4.10
C CYS A 136 -12.23 8.34 3.25
N THR A 137 -13.41 8.75 3.74
CA THR A 137 -14.30 9.72 3.08
C THR A 137 -14.18 11.14 3.62
N VAL A 138 -13.26 11.41 4.57
CA VAL A 138 -13.06 12.75 5.11
C VAL A 138 -12.42 13.65 4.04
N PRO A 139 -13.05 14.77 3.67
CA PRO A 139 -12.49 15.70 2.70
C PRO A 139 -11.20 16.34 3.21
N LYS A 140 -10.22 16.53 2.32
CA LYS A 140 -8.92 17.10 2.67
C LYS A 140 -9.00 18.43 3.42
N HIS A 141 -9.91 19.31 3.05
CA HIS A 141 -10.09 20.63 3.68
C HIS A 141 -10.65 20.57 5.11
N LEU A 142 -11.24 19.42 5.50
CA LEU A 142 -11.74 19.17 6.87
C LEU A 142 -10.79 18.30 7.69
N ALA A 143 -9.69 17.84 7.11
CA ALA A 143 -8.77 16.89 7.75
C ALA A 143 -8.27 17.40 9.11
N SER A 144 -7.85 18.67 9.20
CA SER A 144 -7.34 19.26 10.45
C SER A 144 -8.36 19.29 11.58
N THR A 145 -9.65 19.25 11.27
CA THR A 145 -10.74 19.32 12.25
C THR A 145 -11.27 17.95 12.62
N ILE A 146 -11.39 17.04 11.64
CA ILE A 146 -12.06 15.74 11.79
C ILE A 146 -11.06 14.65 12.19
N LEU A 147 -9.84 14.68 11.65
CA LEU A 147 -8.81 13.64 11.89
C LEU A 147 -8.12 13.88 13.24
N THR A 148 -8.89 13.84 14.33
CA THR A 148 -8.43 14.09 15.71
C THR A 148 -9.23 13.23 16.70
N GLY A 149 -8.69 13.13 17.92
CA GLY A 149 -9.37 12.47 19.04
C GLY A 149 -9.22 10.94 19.06
N PRO A 150 -9.84 10.26 20.04
CA PRO A 150 -9.56 8.86 20.33
C PRO A 150 -9.81 7.87 19.19
N GLN A 151 -10.77 8.14 18.30
CA GLN A 151 -11.02 7.29 17.15
C GLN A 151 -9.92 7.45 16.08
N TRP A 152 -9.42 8.67 15.90
CA TRP A 152 -8.28 8.94 15.04
C TRP A 152 -7.02 8.27 15.59
N ASP A 153 -6.73 8.40 16.87
CA ASP A 153 -5.58 7.75 17.51
C ASP A 153 -5.63 6.23 17.32
N ARG A 154 -6.83 5.65 17.43
CA ARG A 154 -7.04 4.22 17.16
C ARG A 154 -6.82 3.87 15.69
N TYR A 155 -7.16 4.74 14.76
CA TYR A 155 -6.90 4.54 13.33
C TYR A 155 -5.39 4.62 13.02
N VAL A 156 -4.67 5.51 13.66
CA VAL A 156 -3.19 5.57 13.59
C VAL A 156 -2.58 4.26 14.11
N MET A 157 -3.03 3.78 15.27
CA MET A 157 -2.57 2.50 15.81
C MET A 157 -2.89 1.31 14.89
N TYR A 158 -4.03 1.34 14.22
CA TYR A 158 -4.40 0.33 13.23
C TYR A 158 -3.39 0.29 12.07
N ASN A 159 -3.05 1.44 11.49
CA ASN A 159 -2.05 1.55 10.42
C ASN A 159 -0.67 1.03 10.86
N MET A 160 -0.19 1.40 12.06
CA MET A 160 1.05 0.88 12.64
C MET A 160 1.02 -0.65 12.80
N HIS A 161 -0.14 -1.20 13.20
CA HIS A 161 -0.32 -2.64 13.35
C HIS A 161 -0.26 -3.37 12.00
N ASP A 162 -0.74 -2.76 10.92
CA ASP A 162 -0.66 -3.36 9.58
C ASP A 162 0.80 -3.44 9.09
N VAL A 163 1.65 -2.48 9.42
CA VAL A 163 3.11 -2.57 9.18
C VAL A 163 3.74 -3.71 9.96
N THR A 164 3.46 -3.82 11.26
CA THR A 164 4.03 -4.90 12.10
C THR A 164 3.54 -6.28 11.67
N SER A 165 2.27 -6.38 11.28
CA SER A 165 1.67 -7.61 10.75
C SER A 165 2.28 -8.04 9.42
N THR A 166 2.52 -7.08 8.52
CA THR A 166 3.18 -7.32 7.23
C THR A 166 4.60 -7.83 7.43
N LYS A 167 5.35 -7.23 8.36
CA LYS A 167 6.72 -7.66 8.72
C LYS A 167 6.73 -9.08 9.31
N ALA A 168 5.87 -9.35 10.30
CA ALA A 168 5.77 -10.66 10.92
C ALA A 168 5.36 -11.75 9.92
N LEU A 169 4.39 -11.44 9.04
CA LEU A 169 3.94 -12.36 8.01
C LEU A 169 5.07 -12.68 7.03
N LEU A 170 5.81 -11.69 6.53
CA LEU A 170 6.93 -11.92 5.61
C LEU A 170 8.02 -12.78 6.27
N ALA A 171 8.32 -12.56 7.55
CA ALA A 171 9.29 -13.34 8.30
C ALA A 171 8.85 -14.80 8.51
N ALA A 172 7.54 -15.06 8.60
CA ALA A 172 6.98 -16.40 8.77
C ALA A 172 6.85 -17.19 7.45
N LEU A 173 6.96 -16.54 6.29
CA LEU A 173 6.88 -17.21 5.00
C LEU A 173 8.16 -18.03 4.69
N PRO A 174 8.06 -19.16 3.99
CA PRO A 174 9.22 -20.00 3.61
C PRO A 174 10.22 -19.25 2.71
N SER A 175 9.78 -18.21 2.01
CA SER A 175 10.63 -17.30 1.24
C SER A 175 10.05 -15.90 1.31
N SER A 176 10.91 -14.91 1.48
CA SER A 176 10.54 -13.48 1.50
C SER A 176 10.42 -12.86 0.10
N SER A 177 10.52 -13.64 -0.96
CA SER A 177 10.50 -13.12 -2.33
C SER A 177 9.82 -14.06 -3.31
N LEU A 178 9.34 -13.49 -4.39
CA LEU A 178 8.91 -14.22 -5.58
C LEU A 178 10.13 -14.81 -6.32
N SER A 179 9.94 -15.87 -7.09
CA SER A 179 10.93 -16.30 -8.06
C SER A 179 11.13 -15.24 -9.14
N LYS A 180 12.23 -15.29 -9.88
CA LYS A 180 12.51 -14.34 -11.00
C LYS A 180 11.36 -14.27 -12.00
N ARG A 181 10.74 -15.41 -12.32
CA ARG A 181 9.59 -15.46 -13.25
C ARG A 181 8.34 -14.84 -12.65
N GLU A 182 8.01 -15.15 -11.41
CA GLU A 182 6.85 -14.59 -10.72
C GLU A 182 7.01 -13.07 -10.53
N GLN A 183 8.20 -12.60 -10.19
CA GLN A 183 8.49 -11.17 -10.07
C GLN A 183 8.34 -10.47 -11.43
N ALA A 184 8.79 -11.08 -12.52
CA ALA A 184 8.60 -10.50 -13.86
C ALA A 184 7.10 -10.42 -14.23
N ILE A 185 6.31 -11.43 -13.89
CA ILE A 185 4.85 -11.41 -14.10
C ILE A 185 4.20 -10.32 -13.24
N TRP A 186 4.57 -10.22 -11.96
CA TRP A 186 4.06 -9.19 -11.07
C TRP A 186 4.40 -7.78 -11.59
N ASN A 187 5.65 -7.53 -11.97
CA ASN A 187 6.08 -6.25 -12.55
C ASN A 187 5.27 -5.90 -13.81
N LEU A 188 5.09 -6.86 -14.71
CA LEU A 188 4.30 -6.65 -15.92
C LEU A 188 2.83 -6.33 -15.60
N THR A 189 2.25 -7.04 -14.65
CA THR A 189 0.86 -6.79 -14.19
C THR A 189 0.71 -5.38 -13.66
N VAL A 190 1.66 -4.91 -12.82
CA VAL A 190 1.68 -3.55 -12.31
C VAL A 190 1.74 -2.52 -13.43
N ILE A 191 2.66 -2.69 -14.37
CA ILE A 191 2.83 -1.77 -15.50
C ILE A 191 1.56 -1.70 -16.35
N LEU A 192 0.98 -2.85 -16.70
CA LEU A 192 -0.26 -2.92 -17.49
C LEU A 192 -1.45 -2.29 -16.78
N THR A 193 -1.54 -2.48 -15.45
CA THR A 193 -2.63 -1.90 -14.65
C THR A 193 -2.51 -0.38 -14.57
N ARG A 194 -1.29 0.15 -14.49
CA ARG A 194 -1.03 1.60 -14.45
C ARG A 194 -1.27 2.29 -15.78
N GLN A 195 -0.82 1.69 -16.87
CA GLN A 195 -0.95 2.26 -18.23
C GLN A 195 -2.36 2.11 -18.81
N GLY A 196 -3.20 1.27 -18.21
CA GLY A 196 -4.45 0.80 -18.80
C GLY A 196 -4.19 -0.18 -19.93
N PHE A 197 -4.95 -1.27 -19.98
CA PHE A 197 -4.85 -2.20 -21.11
C PHE A 197 -5.50 -1.56 -22.35
N PRO A 198 -4.81 -1.47 -23.51
CA PRO A 198 -5.35 -0.79 -24.69
C PRO A 198 -6.42 -1.64 -25.39
N TRP A 199 -7.56 -1.86 -24.72
CA TRP A 199 -8.72 -2.59 -25.27
C TRP A 199 -9.22 -2.02 -26.59
N ARG A 200 -8.93 -0.74 -26.89
CA ARG A 200 -9.29 -0.11 -28.17
C ARG A 200 -8.58 -0.73 -29.37
N LEU A 201 -7.41 -1.31 -29.20
CA LEU A 201 -6.67 -1.96 -30.30
C LEU A 201 -7.23 -3.35 -30.66
N MET A 202 -8.01 -3.97 -29.79
CA MET A 202 -8.62 -5.29 -30.03
C MET A 202 -10.02 -5.22 -30.67
N LYS A 203 -10.66 -4.06 -30.73
CA LYS A 203 -12.03 -3.89 -31.22
C LYS A 203 -12.16 -3.40 -32.67
N GLN A 204 -11.14 -3.52 -33.50
CA GLN A 204 -11.37 -3.38 -34.94
C GLN A 204 -11.64 -4.77 -35.56
N PRO A 205 -12.90 -5.10 -35.89
CA PRO A 205 -13.13 -6.19 -36.79
C PRO A 205 -12.49 -5.76 -38.14
N ARG A 206 -11.48 -6.49 -38.57
CA ARG A 206 -11.06 -6.38 -39.96
C ARG A 206 -12.28 -6.74 -40.80
N SER A 207 -12.91 -5.75 -41.41
CA SER A 207 -13.84 -5.98 -42.51
C SER A 207 -13.04 -6.64 -43.62
N LEU A 208 -13.14 -7.95 -43.75
CA LEU A 208 -12.77 -8.67 -44.91
C LEU A 208 -13.67 -8.17 -46.06
N LYS A 209 -13.09 -7.38 -46.94
CA LYS A 209 -13.60 -7.18 -48.29
C LYS A 209 -12.97 -8.22 -49.21
#